data_c6b0097cb7b510aaedd7463a7aafb765
#
_entry.id   c6b0097cb7b510aaedd7463a7aafb765
#
_cell.length_a   1.000
_cell.length_b   1.000
_cell.length_c   1.000
_cell.angle_alpha   90.00
_cell.angle_beta   90.00
_cell.angle_gamma   90.00
#
_symmetry.space_group_name_H-M   'P 1'
#
loop_
_entity.id
_entity.type
_entity.pdbx_description
1 polymer ?
#
loop_
_entity_poly.entity_id
_entity_poly.type
_entity_poly.pdbx_seq_one_letter_code
_entity_poly.pdbx_strand_id
1 'polypeptide(L)'
;ILQDIRWLGFEPNGGIFYGSDYFDKCYEYAEKLIQEGKAYVDDLTREEMQEYRGNDAGKPSRPSPYRDRTPEENLDLFRRMRAGEFPDGSRTLRAKIDLASPNMNMRDPTIYRIMRATHHRQGDKWCIYPLYDYAHPIQDATEGITHSMCSLEFENHRPLYDWVIQNTVGGSFPKQREFARLNITNTVMSKRYLRSLVEQGIVDGWDDPRCPPCAACAAAATPPPAFSHLCVKPVWPR
;
A
#
# COMPACT_ATOMS: atom_id res chain seq x y z
N ILE A 1 3.03 11.38 -14.73
CA ILE A 1 2.39 11.79 -13.46
C ILE A 1 2.69 13.26 -13.16
N LEU A 2 3.96 13.72 -13.03
CA LEU A 2 4.29 15.13 -12.73
C LEU A 2 3.79 16.09 -13.80
N GLN A 3 3.90 15.71 -15.07
CA GLN A 3 3.35 16.49 -16.20
C GLN A 3 1.84 16.60 -16.13
N ASP A 4 1.15 15.51 -15.77
CA ASP A 4 -0.31 15.47 -15.62
C ASP A 4 -0.78 16.37 -14.47
N ILE A 5 -0.06 16.34 -13.33
CA ILE A 5 -0.35 17.20 -12.18
C ILE A 5 -0.20 18.68 -12.56
N ARG A 6 0.88 19.03 -13.27
CA ARG A 6 1.11 20.40 -13.76
C ARG A 6 0.06 20.84 -14.77
N TRP A 7 -0.31 19.94 -15.70
CA TRP A 7 -1.37 20.21 -16.64
C TRP A 7 -2.71 20.50 -15.95
N LEU A 8 -3.00 19.81 -14.81
CA LEU A 8 -4.17 20.08 -13.99
C LEU A 8 -4.08 21.41 -13.20
N GLY A 9 -2.94 22.11 -13.27
CA GLY A 9 -2.73 23.40 -12.61
C GLY A 9 -2.18 23.31 -11.20
N PHE A 10 -1.64 22.15 -10.80
CA PHE A 10 -1.07 21.95 -9.47
C PHE A 10 0.45 21.80 -9.53
N GLU A 11 1.12 22.35 -8.52
CA GLU A 11 2.56 22.13 -8.29
C GLU A 11 2.75 21.56 -6.87
N PRO A 12 3.63 20.55 -6.70
CA PRO A 12 3.94 20.02 -5.37
C PRO A 12 4.79 21.04 -4.61
N ASN A 13 4.17 21.80 -3.71
CA ASN A 13 4.83 22.84 -2.92
C ASN A 13 5.63 22.30 -1.73
N GLY A 14 5.38 21.07 -1.27
CA GLY A 14 6.12 20.39 -0.20
C GLY A 14 7.35 19.61 -0.69
N GLY A 15 7.55 19.49 -2.01
CA GLY A 15 8.59 18.67 -2.61
C GLY A 15 8.07 17.32 -3.16
N ILE A 16 9.01 16.52 -3.65
CA ILE A 16 8.73 15.17 -4.18
C ILE A 16 9.47 14.16 -3.33
N PHE A 17 8.74 13.28 -2.69
CA PHE A 17 9.25 12.26 -1.81
C PHE A 17 8.98 10.87 -2.38
N TYR A 18 9.86 9.92 -2.08
CA TYR A 18 9.74 8.57 -2.59
C TYR A 18 9.66 7.58 -1.43
N GLY A 19 8.71 6.67 -1.46
CA GLY A 19 8.50 5.68 -0.40
C GLY A 19 9.76 4.85 -0.07
N SER A 20 10.61 4.62 -1.07
CA SER A 20 11.88 3.91 -0.87
C SER A 20 12.92 4.66 -0.03
N ASP A 21 12.78 5.97 0.15
CA ASP A 21 13.69 6.77 0.97
C ASP A 21 13.43 6.56 2.48
N TYR A 22 12.29 5.93 2.81
CA TYR A 22 11.87 5.61 4.17
C TYR A 22 12.09 4.14 4.56
N PHE A 23 12.73 3.32 3.73
CA PHE A 23 12.92 1.89 4.01
C PHE A 23 13.76 1.65 5.26
N ASP A 24 14.81 2.43 5.51
CA ASP A 24 15.60 2.33 6.73
C ASP A 24 14.72 2.62 7.96
N LYS A 25 13.88 3.64 7.91
CA LYS A 25 12.97 4.01 8.99
C LYS A 25 11.86 2.96 9.22
N CYS A 26 11.30 2.42 8.14
CA CYS A 26 10.36 1.29 8.25
C CYS A 26 11.01 0.08 8.92
N TYR A 27 12.29 -0.20 8.63
CA TYR A 27 13.03 -1.28 9.24
C TYR A 27 13.24 -1.05 10.75
N GLU A 28 13.65 0.13 11.16
CA GLU A 28 13.82 0.52 12.58
C GLU A 28 12.50 0.34 13.35
N TYR A 29 11.38 0.80 12.80
CA TYR A 29 10.06 0.61 13.42
C TYR A 29 9.62 -0.85 13.46
N ALA A 30 10.00 -1.67 12.48
CA ALA A 30 9.72 -3.10 12.50
C ALA A 30 10.49 -3.80 13.64
N GLU A 31 11.78 -3.46 13.85
CA GLU A 31 12.55 -3.96 15.01
C GLU A 31 11.91 -3.52 16.34
N LYS A 32 11.43 -2.26 16.44
CA LYS A 32 10.70 -1.77 17.62
C LYS A 32 9.44 -2.59 17.89
N LEU A 33 8.62 -2.84 16.85
CA LEU A 33 7.40 -3.66 17.01
C LEU A 33 7.72 -5.08 17.49
N ILE A 34 8.81 -5.68 17.00
CA ILE A 34 9.27 -7.00 17.46
C ILE A 34 9.67 -6.95 18.94
N GLN A 35 10.48 -5.96 19.34
CA GLN A 35 10.93 -5.79 20.72
C GLN A 35 9.77 -5.57 21.69
N GLU A 36 8.70 -4.90 21.25
CA GLU A 36 7.47 -4.69 22.00
C GLU A 36 6.51 -5.90 21.99
N GLY A 37 6.88 -7.00 21.33
CA GLY A 37 6.03 -8.19 21.15
C GLY A 37 4.81 -7.96 20.26
N LYS A 38 4.83 -6.93 19.44
CA LYS A 38 3.74 -6.53 18.52
C LYS A 38 3.94 -7.02 17.08
N ALA A 39 5.04 -7.71 16.80
CA ALA A 39 5.29 -8.36 15.52
C ALA A 39 6.07 -9.65 15.72
N TYR A 40 5.89 -10.61 14.82
CA TYR A 40 6.57 -11.90 14.83
C TYR A 40 6.92 -12.36 13.43
N VAL A 41 8.00 -13.13 13.30
CA VAL A 41 8.40 -13.79 12.06
C VAL A 41 7.60 -15.08 11.89
N ASP A 42 6.93 -15.21 10.77
CA ASP A 42 6.10 -16.36 10.43
C ASP A 42 6.75 -17.16 9.29
N ASP A 43 6.87 -18.46 9.49
CA ASP A 43 7.48 -19.38 8.53
C ASP A 43 6.40 -20.12 7.70
N LEU A 44 5.11 -19.78 7.85
CA LEU A 44 4.04 -20.34 7.05
C LEU A 44 4.20 -19.96 5.57
N THR A 45 3.95 -20.92 4.70
CA THR A 45 3.81 -20.68 3.26
C THR A 45 2.59 -19.79 2.99
N ARG A 46 2.50 -19.25 1.78
CA ARG A 46 1.36 -18.42 1.38
C ARG A 46 0.02 -19.19 1.48
N GLU A 47 0.02 -20.44 1.10
CA GLU A 47 -1.16 -21.32 1.13
C GLU A 47 -1.58 -21.62 2.57
N GLU A 48 -0.64 -22.01 3.43
CA GLU A 48 -0.89 -22.22 4.85
C GLU A 48 -1.38 -20.93 5.53
N MET A 49 -0.76 -19.80 5.22
CA MET A 49 -1.17 -18.49 5.78
C MET A 49 -2.61 -18.13 5.42
N GLN A 50 -3.05 -18.41 4.18
CA GLN A 50 -4.46 -18.22 3.79
C GLN A 50 -5.38 -19.14 4.57
N GLU A 51 -4.96 -20.39 4.80
CA GLU A 51 -5.74 -21.34 5.58
C GLU A 51 -5.88 -20.91 7.06
N TYR A 52 -4.76 -20.46 7.66
CA TYR A 52 -4.74 -20.01 9.06
C TYR A 52 -5.50 -18.69 9.29
N ARG A 53 -5.47 -17.78 8.33
CA ARG A 53 -6.16 -16.48 8.41
C ARG A 53 -7.69 -16.62 8.39
N GLY A 54 -8.22 -17.74 7.86
CA GLY A 54 -9.64 -17.92 7.69
C GLY A 54 -10.21 -17.08 6.54
N ASN A 55 -11.53 -16.91 6.51
CA ASN A 55 -12.21 -16.13 5.49
C ASN A 55 -13.45 -15.42 6.05
N ASP A 56 -14.05 -14.53 5.25
CA ASP A 56 -15.26 -13.80 5.59
C ASP A 56 -16.52 -14.70 5.52
N ALA A 57 -16.44 -15.88 4.92
CA ALA A 57 -17.52 -16.86 4.83
C ALA A 57 -17.69 -17.73 6.09
N GLY A 58 -17.05 -17.35 7.22
CA GLY A 58 -17.24 -17.98 8.52
C GLY A 58 -16.15 -18.97 8.93
N LYS A 59 -15.10 -19.19 8.14
CA LYS A 59 -13.93 -19.97 8.60
C LYS A 59 -13.15 -19.13 9.61
N PRO A 60 -13.01 -19.55 10.88
CA PRO A 60 -12.30 -18.77 11.89
C PRO A 60 -10.80 -18.72 11.61
N SER A 61 -10.15 -17.65 12.04
CA SER A 61 -8.69 -17.58 12.06
C SER A 61 -8.12 -18.51 13.12
N ARG A 62 -6.93 -19.06 12.85
CA ARG A 62 -6.16 -19.84 13.80
C ARG A 62 -4.80 -19.15 14.05
N PRO A 63 -4.26 -19.19 15.26
CA PRO A 63 -2.91 -18.67 15.53
C PRO A 63 -1.88 -19.48 14.74
N SER A 64 -0.92 -18.80 14.13
CA SER A 64 0.25 -19.45 13.56
C SER A 64 1.05 -20.14 14.68
N PRO A 65 1.67 -21.31 14.43
CA PRO A 65 2.57 -21.97 15.39
C PRO A 65 3.76 -21.06 15.80
N TYR A 66 4.07 -20.07 14.99
CA TYR A 66 5.21 -19.16 15.18
C TYR A 66 4.83 -17.85 15.88
N ARG A 67 3.55 -17.64 16.17
CA ARG A 67 3.00 -16.39 16.72
C ARG A 67 3.56 -16.03 18.08
N ASP A 68 3.91 -17.03 18.86
CA ASP A 68 4.34 -16.87 20.26
C ASP A 68 5.84 -17.07 20.46
N ARG A 69 6.66 -16.96 19.40
CA ARG A 69 8.10 -16.82 19.48
C ARG A 69 8.49 -15.62 20.34
N THR A 70 9.59 -15.71 21.06
CA THR A 70 10.07 -14.59 21.89
C THR A 70 10.50 -13.40 21.03
N PRO A 71 10.49 -12.17 21.56
CA PRO A 71 11.01 -11.00 20.85
C PRO A 71 12.45 -11.18 20.37
N GLU A 72 13.30 -11.82 21.16
CA GLU A 72 14.71 -12.08 20.84
C GLU A 72 14.86 -13.01 19.63
N GLU A 73 14.10 -14.11 19.60
CA GLU A 73 14.06 -15.04 18.47
C GLU A 73 13.56 -14.35 17.20
N ASN A 74 12.47 -13.58 17.31
CA ASN A 74 11.92 -12.84 16.19
C ASN A 74 12.88 -11.77 15.65
N LEU A 75 13.61 -11.09 16.53
CA LEU A 75 14.57 -10.07 16.15
C LEU A 75 15.77 -10.70 15.41
N ASP A 76 16.30 -11.82 15.91
CA ASP A 76 17.35 -12.58 15.22
C ASP A 76 16.90 -13.02 13.83
N LEU A 77 15.73 -13.65 13.74
CA LEU A 77 15.18 -14.10 12.45
C LEU A 77 14.95 -12.93 11.48
N PHE A 78 14.43 -11.80 11.94
CA PHE A 78 14.19 -10.64 11.09
C PHE A 78 15.49 -10.02 10.56
N ARG A 79 16.53 -9.95 11.39
CA ARG A 79 17.87 -9.50 10.97
C ARG A 79 18.49 -10.45 9.95
N ARG A 80 18.31 -11.75 10.12
CA ARG A 80 18.76 -12.76 9.14
C ARG A 80 17.95 -12.72 7.84
N MET A 81 16.66 -12.39 7.90
CA MET A 81 15.88 -12.08 6.69
C MET A 81 16.51 -10.89 5.94
N ARG A 82 16.90 -9.83 6.67
CA ARG A 82 17.57 -8.65 6.11
C ARG A 82 18.95 -8.96 5.55
N ALA A 83 19.68 -9.90 6.16
CA ALA A 83 20.97 -10.38 5.69
C ALA A 83 20.88 -11.28 4.44
N GLY A 84 19.67 -11.66 4.02
CA GLY A 84 19.46 -12.49 2.83
C GLY A 84 19.70 -13.98 3.04
N GLU A 85 19.69 -14.48 4.27
CA GLU A 85 19.95 -15.88 4.57
C GLU A 85 18.80 -16.81 4.10
N PHE A 86 17.60 -16.30 3.92
CA PHE A 86 16.42 -17.09 3.61
C PHE A 86 15.92 -16.87 2.19
N PRO A 87 15.39 -17.89 1.51
CA PRO A 87 14.84 -17.77 0.16
C PRO A 87 13.56 -16.92 0.14
N ASP A 88 13.22 -16.43 -1.05
CA ASP A 88 11.99 -15.66 -1.29
C ASP A 88 10.75 -16.46 -0.88
N GLY A 89 9.82 -15.80 -0.23
CA GLY A 89 8.55 -16.38 0.19
C GLY A 89 8.62 -17.35 1.37
N SER A 90 9.83 -17.67 1.91
CA SER A 90 9.98 -18.62 3.02
C SER A 90 9.58 -18.05 4.38
N ARG A 91 9.64 -16.74 4.54
CA ARG A 91 9.32 -16.04 5.79
C ARG A 91 8.69 -14.68 5.53
N THR A 92 7.83 -14.28 6.46
CA THR A 92 7.24 -12.94 6.49
C THR A 92 7.29 -12.39 7.91
N LEU A 93 7.32 -11.06 8.06
CA LEU A 93 7.05 -10.43 9.35
C LEU A 93 5.56 -10.06 9.40
N ARG A 94 4.88 -10.45 10.46
CA ARG A 94 3.46 -10.16 10.68
C ARG A 94 3.27 -9.30 11.92
N ALA A 95 2.34 -8.36 11.83
CA ALA A 95 1.87 -7.64 13.01
C ALA A 95 1.03 -8.58 13.89
N LYS A 96 1.21 -8.51 15.21
CA LYS A 96 0.46 -9.28 16.20
C LYS A 96 -0.68 -8.42 16.73
N ILE A 97 -1.88 -8.57 16.16
CA ILE A 97 -3.04 -7.72 16.46
C ILE A 97 -4.19 -8.54 17.04
N ASP A 98 -5.15 -8.93 16.21
CA ASP A 98 -6.37 -9.60 16.68
C ASP A 98 -6.88 -10.62 15.63
N LEU A 99 -6.72 -11.89 15.94
CA LEU A 99 -7.18 -12.99 15.07
C LEU A 99 -8.71 -13.13 15.04
N ALA A 100 -9.43 -12.60 16.03
CA ALA A 100 -10.88 -12.64 16.11
C ALA A 100 -11.55 -11.45 15.41
N SER A 101 -10.78 -10.49 14.93
CA SER A 101 -11.33 -9.30 14.26
C SER A 101 -12.26 -9.67 13.10
N PRO A 102 -13.42 -9.04 12.97
CA PRO A 102 -14.26 -9.17 11.78
C PRO A 102 -13.55 -8.59 10.54
N ASN A 103 -12.65 -7.62 10.71
CA ASN A 103 -11.86 -7.06 9.64
C ASN A 103 -10.63 -7.92 9.36
N MET A 104 -10.59 -8.54 8.17
CA MET A 104 -9.50 -9.39 7.74
C MET A 104 -8.12 -8.69 7.77
N ASN A 105 -8.08 -7.37 7.56
CA ASN A 105 -6.83 -6.60 7.59
C ASN A 105 -6.23 -6.47 8.99
N MET A 106 -7.00 -6.77 10.04
CA MET A 106 -6.54 -6.77 11.44
C MET A 106 -6.13 -8.15 11.95
N ARG A 107 -6.33 -9.23 11.17
CA ARG A 107 -6.00 -10.59 11.55
C ARG A 107 -4.52 -10.90 11.28
N ASP A 108 -3.64 -10.34 12.10
CA ASP A 108 -2.19 -10.48 12.01
C ASP A 108 -1.67 -10.28 10.56
N PRO A 109 -1.80 -9.07 10.00
CA PRO A 109 -1.40 -8.80 8.63
C PRO A 109 0.11 -8.90 8.44
N THR A 110 0.52 -9.33 7.25
CA THR A 110 1.93 -9.29 6.85
C THR A 110 2.38 -7.84 6.66
N ILE A 111 3.50 -7.48 7.26
CA ILE A 111 4.10 -6.13 7.16
C ILE A 111 5.44 -6.10 6.41
N TYR A 112 6.18 -7.24 6.37
CA TYR A 112 7.38 -7.42 5.56
C TYR A 112 7.38 -8.78 4.85
N ARG A 113 8.00 -8.80 3.67
CA ARG A 113 8.26 -10.04 2.92
C ARG A 113 9.69 -10.07 2.38
N ILE A 114 10.21 -11.27 2.15
CA ILE A 114 11.47 -11.49 1.43
C ILE A 114 11.16 -11.42 -0.08
N MET A 115 11.91 -10.60 -0.79
CA MET A 115 11.82 -10.49 -2.25
C MET A 115 13.16 -10.00 -2.80
N ARG A 116 13.87 -10.83 -3.55
CA ARG A 116 15.12 -10.46 -4.23
C ARG A 116 14.80 -9.85 -5.58
N ALA A 117 14.78 -8.53 -5.62
CA ALA A 117 14.59 -7.78 -6.84
C ALA A 117 15.39 -6.48 -6.77
N THR A 118 16.09 -6.14 -7.84
CA THR A 118 16.76 -4.85 -7.96
C THR A 118 15.74 -3.72 -7.97
N HIS A 119 15.79 -2.86 -6.96
CA HIS A 119 14.90 -1.72 -6.87
C HIS A 119 15.44 -0.54 -7.69
N HIS A 120 14.60 0.09 -8.51
CA HIS A 120 15.01 1.15 -9.44
C HIS A 120 15.70 2.37 -8.79
N ARG A 121 15.52 2.63 -7.48
CA ARG A 121 16.18 3.70 -6.72
C ARG A 121 17.19 3.20 -5.70
N GLN A 122 16.93 2.07 -5.06
CA GLN A 122 17.74 1.51 -3.98
C GLN A 122 18.72 0.43 -4.45
N GLY A 123 18.67 0.03 -5.74
CA GLY A 123 19.47 -1.07 -6.25
C GLY A 123 19.23 -2.36 -5.48
N ASP A 124 20.30 -3.04 -5.12
CA ASP A 124 20.27 -4.32 -4.41
C ASP A 124 20.49 -4.17 -2.89
N LYS A 125 20.33 -2.94 -2.36
CA LYS A 125 20.49 -2.66 -0.91
C LYS A 125 19.56 -3.51 -0.04
N TRP A 126 18.35 -3.86 -0.55
CA TRP A 126 17.30 -4.55 0.18
C TRP A 126 16.92 -5.87 -0.44
N CYS A 127 16.73 -6.89 0.37
CA CYS A 127 16.14 -8.18 0.00
C CYS A 127 14.85 -8.50 0.78
N ILE A 128 14.44 -7.58 1.68
CA ILE A 128 13.13 -7.59 2.33
C ILE A 128 12.46 -6.24 2.07
N TYR A 129 11.16 -6.26 1.90
CA TYR A 129 10.39 -5.06 1.57
C TYR A 129 9.16 -4.94 2.46
N PRO A 130 8.88 -3.71 2.97
CA PRO A 130 7.65 -3.45 3.68
C PRO A 130 6.45 -3.55 2.73
N LEU A 131 5.31 -4.02 3.23
CA LEU A 131 4.07 -3.97 2.50
C LEU A 131 3.44 -2.59 2.58
N TYR A 132 2.55 -2.28 1.61
CA TYR A 132 1.91 -0.98 1.46
C TYR A 132 1.23 -0.49 2.75
N ASP A 133 0.41 -1.34 3.39
CA ASP A 133 -0.34 -0.98 4.59
C ASP A 133 0.54 -0.65 5.81
N TYR A 134 1.81 -1.03 5.77
CA TYR A 134 2.80 -0.70 6.79
C TYR A 134 3.65 0.52 6.42
N ALA A 135 4.12 0.59 5.18
CA ALA A 135 5.03 1.64 4.74
C ALA A 135 4.33 3.00 4.57
N HIS A 136 3.12 3.01 4.00
CA HIS A 136 2.38 4.23 3.71
C HIS A 136 2.06 5.08 4.96
N PRO A 137 1.49 4.54 6.06
CA PRO A 137 1.24 5.34 7.27
C PRO A 137 2.53 5.90 7.89
N ILE A 138 3.64 5.16 7.85
CA ILE A 138 4.94 5.62 8.37
C ILE A 138 5.47 6.78 7.54
N GLN A 139 5.38 6.69 6.21
CA GLN A 139 5.77 7.77 5.30
C GLN A 139 4.93 9.02 5.56
N ASP A 140 3.62 8.91 5.53
CA ASP A 140 2.70 10.01 5.77
C ASP A 140 2.98 10.73 7.10
N ALA A 141 3.11 9.96 8.18
CA ALA A 141 3.39 10.52 9.49
C ALA A 141 4.77 11.20 9.56
N THR A 142 5.78 10.65 8.88
CA THR A 142 7.13 11.20 8.82
C THR A 142 7.19 12.50 8.02
N GLU A 143 6.39 12.61 6.97
CA GLU A 143 6.28 13.80 6.12
C GLU A 143 5.36 14.88 6.72
N GLY A 144 4.71 14.62 7.87
CA GLY A 144 3.81 15.56 8.52
C GLY A 144 2.46 15.72 7.79
N ILE A 145 2.05 14.72 7.03
CA ILE A 145 0.75 14.69 6.36
C ILE A 145 -0.36 14.72 7.42
N THR A 146 -1.35 15.57 7.24
CA THR A 146 -2.52 15.65 8.14
C THR A 146 -3.72 14.88 7.61
N HIS A 147 -3.92 14.89 6.30
CA HIS A 147 -5.02 14.21 5.61
C HIS A 147 -4.46 13.28 4.55
N SER A 148 -4.49 11.98 4.82
CA SER A 148 -4.10 10.92 3.88
C SER A 148 -5.32 10.54 3.05
N MET A 149 -5.30 10.82 1.75
CA MET A 149 -6.44 10.61 0.87
C MET A 149 -6.25 9.35 0.01
N CYS A 150 -7.25 8.50 -0.05
CA CYS A 150 -7.24 7.28 -0.85
C CYS A 150 -8.63 6.98 -1.45
N SER A 151 -8.71 5.92 -2.25
CA SER A 151 -9.99 5.44 -2.79
C SER A 151 -10.76 4.60 -1.74
N LEU A 152 -12.09 4.50 -1.93
CA LEU A 152 -13.01 3.86 -0.99
C LEU A 152 -12.70 2.37 -0.74
N GLU A 153 -12.01 1.69 -1.64
CA GLU A 153 -11.53 0.32 -1.46
C GLU A 153 -10.57 0.14 -0.27
N PHE A 154 -9.96 1.21 0.24
CA PHE A 154 -9.10 1.21 1.41
C PHE A 154 -9.83 1.52 2.74
N GLU A 155 -11.14 1.65 2.76
CA GLU A 155 -11.90 1.92 3.98
C GLU A 155 -11.63 0.88 5.07
N ASN A 156 -11.62 -0.39 4.72
CA ASN A 156 -11.32 -1.48 5.64
C ASN A 156 -9.84 -1.55 6.07
N HIS A 157 -8.95 -0.81 5.42
CA HIS A 157 -7.54 -0.70 5.79
C HIS A 157 -7.28 0.39 6.84
N ARG A 158 -8.20 1.34 7.03
CA ARG A 158 -8.07 2.45 7.99
C ARG A 158 -7.72 2.01 9.42
N PRO A 159 -8.34 0.96 10.01
CA PRO A 159 -7.94 0.49 11.34
C PRO A 159 -6.48 0.04 11.42
N LEU A 160 -5.97 -0.60 10.37
CA LEU A 160 -4.56 -0.99 10.29
C LEU A 160 -3.64 0.22 10.12
N TYR A 161 -4.03 1.19 9.29
CA TYR A 161 -3.33 2.46 9.14
C TYR A 161 -3.17 3.19 10.49
N ASP A 162 -4.25 3.34 11.25
CA ASP A 162 -4.24 3.94 12.58
C ASP A 162 -3.37 3.13 13.57
N TRP A 163 -3.46 1.79 13.54
CA TRP A 163 -2.68 0.90 14.38
C TRP A 163 -1.17 1.06 14.13
N VAL A 164 -0.75 1.12 12.87
CA VAL A 164 0.66 1.32 12.50
C VAL A 164 1.17 2.65 13.05
N ILE A 165 0.46 3.76 12.84
CA ILE A 165 0.88 5.07 13.34
C ILE A 165 1.03 5.04 14.86
N GLN A 166 0.05 4.53 15.59
CA GLN A 166 0.04 4.49 17.05
C GLN A 166 1.20 3.67 17.62
N ASN A 167 1.59 2.60 16.95
CA ASN A 167 2.63 1.69 17.45
C ASN A 167 4.03 1.96 16.88
N THR A 168 4.18 2.86 15.91
CA THR A 168 5.47 3.23 15.31
C THR A 168 5.85 4.67 15.63
N VAL A 169 5.36 5.60 14.82
CA VAL A 169 5.68 7.04 14.93
C VAL A 169 5.04 7.66 16.17
N GLY A 170 3.85 7.20 16.52
CA GLY A 170 3.03 7.79 17.58
C GLY A 170 2.26 9.04 17.11
N GLY A 171 1.43 9.57 18.02
CA GLY A 171 0.61 10.74 17.72
C GLY A 171 -0.79 10.41 17.19
N SER A 172 -1.51 11.45 16.80
CA SER A 172 -2.91 11.38 16.36
C SER A 172 -3.11 11.67 14.87
N PHE A 173 -2.05 11.98 14.15
CA PHE A 173 -2.04 12.31 12.72
C PHE A 173 -0.97 11.52 11.98
N PRO A 174 -1.14 11.25 10.69
CA PRO A 174 -2.24 11.66 9.78
C PRO A 174 -3.57 10.93 10.02
N LYS A 175 -4.63 11.41 9.33
CA LYS A 175 -5.95 10.74 9.30
C LYS A 175 -6.28 10.34 7.87
N GLN A 176 -6.57 9.05 7.67
CA GLN A 176 -7.00 8.54 6.38
C GLN A 176 -8.44 8.98 6.07
N ARG A 177 -8.68 9.39 4.81
CA ARG A 177 -9.99 9.76 4.26
C ARG A 177 -10.16 9.12 2.90
N GLU A 178 -11.26 8.43 2.71
CA GLU A 178 -11.56 7.70 1.49
C GLU A 178 -12.55 8.46 0.63
N PHE A 179 -12.32 8.40 -0.69
CA PHE A 179 -13.16 9.02 -1.68
C PHE A 179 -13.68 8.00 -2.69
N ALA A 180 -14.94 8.15 -3.05
CA ALA A 180 -15.56 7.29 -4.05
C ALA A 180 -14.93 7.52 -5.43
N ARG A 181 -14.80 6.44 -6.20
CA ARG A 181 -14.36 6.52 -7.59
C ARG A 181 -15.47 7.15 -8.44
N LEU A 182 -15.11 8.09 -9.30
CA LEU A 182 -16.00 8.56 -10.36
C LEU A 182 -16.09 7.48 -11.46
N ASN A 183 -17.31 7.07 -11.77
CA ASN A 183 -17.58 6.12 -12.84
C ASN A 183 -18.18 6.87 -14.05
N ILE A 184 -17.62 6.57 -15.22
CA ILE A 184 -18.13 7.09 -16.52
C ILE A 184 -18.81 5.94 -17.22
N THR A 185 -20.06 6.15 -17.65
CA THR A 185 -20.82 5.15 -18.42
C THR A 185 -20.19 4.94 -19.79
N ASN A 186 -20.29 3.73 -20.31
CA ASN A 186 -19.78 3.34 -21.64
C ASN A 186 -18.28 3.61 -21.86
N THR A 187 -17.49 3.71 -20.76
CA THR A 187 -16.05 3.99 -20.82
C THR A 187 -15.25 2.92 -20.07
N VAL A 188 -14.24 2.37 -20.73
CA VAL A 188 -13.32 1.43 -20.11
C VAL A 188 -12.25 2.20 -19.34
N MET A 189 -12.31 2.13 -18.00
CA MET A 189 -11.36 2.79 -17.07
C MET A 189 -10.29 1.84 -16.51
N SER A 190 -10.35 0.55 -16.87
CA SER A 190 -9.45 -0.45 -16.32
C SER A 190 -8.07 -0.37 -16.98
N LYS A 191 -7.02 -0.12 -16.18
CA LYS A 191 -5.63 -0.13 -16.64
C LYS A 191 -5.25 -1.42 -17.38
N ARG A 192 -5.77 -2.56 -16.94
CA ARG A 192 -5.51 -3.87 -17.56
C ARG A 192 -6.00 -3.92 -19.01
N TYR A 193 -7.21 -3.42 -19.27
CA TYR A 193 -7.76 -3.40 -20.62
C TYR A 193 -7.09 -2.34 -21.50
N LEU A 194 -6.84 -1.14 -20.96
CA LEU A 194 -6.15 -0.07 -21.69
C LEU A 194 -4.73 -0.50 -22.09
N ARG A 195 -4.02 -1.17 -21.20
CA ARG A 195 -2.70 -1.75 -21.48
C ARG A 195 -2.75 -2.73 -22.64
N SER A 196 -3.76 -3.60 -22.69
CA SER A 196 -3.95 -4.56 -23.78
C SER A 196 -4.17 -3.86 -25.14
N LEU A 197 -4.87 -2.73 -25.15
CA LEU A 197 -5.07 -1.94 -26.37
C LEU A 197 -3.75 -1.35 -26.89
N VAL A 198 -2.90 -0.86 -26.00
CA VAL A 198 -1.57 -0.34 -26.35
C VAL A 198 -0.65 -1.46 -26.85
N GLU A 199 -0.62 -2.60 -26.14
CA GLU A 199 0.23 -3.74 -26.50
C GLU A 199 -0.18 -4.40 -27.83
N GLN A 200 -1.45 -4.33 -28.20
CA GLN A 200 -1.98 -4.82 -29.48
C GLN A 200 -1.88 -3.78 -30.61
N GLY A 201 -1.38 -2.57 -30.33
CA GLY A 201 -1.28 -1.52 -31.32
C GLY A 201 -2.63 -0.97 -31.83
N ILE A 202 -3.71 -1.17 -31.07
CA ILE A 202 -5.05 -0.63 -31.40
C ILE A 202 -5.09 0.87 -31.15
N VAL A 203 -4.31 1.35 -30.18
CA VAL A 203 -4.07 2.75 -29.88
C VAL A 203 -2.56 3.00 -29.88
N ASP A 204 -2.15 4.24 -30.21
CA ASP A 204 -0.74 4.59 -30.40
C ASP A 204 0.06 4.62 -29.07
N GLY A 205 -0.62 4.88 -27.95
CA GLY A 205 0.00 4.96 -26.64
C GLY A 205 -1.00 5.29 -25.53
N TRP A 206 -0.45 5.55 -24.34
CA TRP A 206 -1.25 5.96 -23.18
C TRP A 206 -1.79 7.40 -23.27
N ASP A 207 -1.25 8.19 -24.17
CA ASP A 207 -1.64 9.56 -24.50
C ASP A 207 -2.59 9.65 -25.71
N ASP A 208 -3.01 8.50 -26.26
CA ASP A 208 -3.99 8.46 -27.34
C ASP A 208 -5.31 9.11 -26.89
N PRO A 209 -5.86 10.08 -27.67
CA PRO A 209 -7.10 10.79 -27.31
C PRO A 209 -8.33 9.90 -27.08
N ARG A 210 -8.30 8.65 -27.56
CA ARG A 210 -9.36 7.66 -27.35
C ARG A 210 -9.32 7.02 -25.96
N CYS A 211 -8.23 7.25 -25.19
CA CYS A 211 -8.05 6.71 -23.85
C CYS A 211 -8.44 7.74 -22.77
N PRO A 212 -8.88 7.32 -21.56
CA PRO A 212 -9.27 8.23 -20.49
C PRO A 212 -8.16 8.85 -19.63
N PRO A 213 -6.85 8.49 -19.71
CA PRO A 213 -5.80 9.13 -18.91
C PRO A 213 -5.67 10.64 -19.13
N CYS A 214 -5.14 11.37 -18.14
CA CYS A 214 -4.98 12.83 -18.23
C CYS A 214 -4.16 13.28 -19.44
N ALA A 215 -3.10 12.56 -19.80
CA ALA A 215 -2.29 12.85 -20.98
C ALA A 215 -3.12 12.76 -22.28
N ALA A 216 -3.99 11.76 -22.40
CA ALA A 216 -4.89 11.61 -23.53
C ALA A 216 -5.95 12.71 -23.58
N CYS A 217 -6.47 13.13 -22.42
CA CYS A 217 -7.38 14.28 -22.34
C CYS A 217 -6.71 15.59 -22.74
N ALA A 218 -5.43 15.77 -22.37
CA ALA A 218 -4.63 16.91 -22.81
C ALA A 218 -4.40 16.87 -24.32
N ALA A 219 -4.08 15.71 -24.89
CA ALA A 219 -3.94 15.51 -26.33
C ALA A 219 -5.25 15.79 -27.10
N ALA A 220 -6.41 15.49 -26.50
CA ALA A 220 -7.74 15.81 -27.02
C ALA A 220 -8.14 17.28 -26.82
N ALA A 221 -7.22 18.16 -26.39
CA ALA A 221 -7.46 19.58 -26.11
C ALA A 221 -8.57 19.84 -25.06
N THR A 222 -8.82 18.89 -24.15
CA THR A 222 -9.78 19.07 -23.06
C THR A 222 -9.21 20.06 -22.03
N PRO A 223 -9.89 21.18 -21.71
CA PRO A 223 -9.33 22.16 -20.80
C PRO A 223 -9.32 21.64 -19.34
N PRO A 224 -8.23 21.87 -18.57
CA PRO A 224 -8.13 21.41 -17.18
C PRO A 224 -9.30 21.82 -16.28
N PRO A 225 -9.90 23.04 -16.40
CA PRO A 225 -11.06 23.42 -15.62
C PRO A 225 -12.29 22.52 -15.79
N ALA A 226 -12.42 21.81 -16.93
CA ALA A 226 -13.52 20.88 -17.13
C ALA A 226 -13.48 19.71 -16.13
N PHE A 227 -12.28 19.22 -15.78
CA PHE A 227 -12.09 18.20 -14.74
C PHE A 227 -12.41 18.72 -13.36
N SER A 228 -11.96 19.92 -13.01
CA SER A 228 -12.27 20.56 -11.73
C SER A 228 -13.78 20.75 -11.55
N HIS A 229 -14.49 21.15 -12.60
CA HIS A 229 -15.96 21.28 -12.58
C HIS A 229 -16.67 19.94 -12.39
N LEU A 230 -16.17 18.87 -13.01
CA LEU A 230 -16.73 17.52 -12.88
C LEU A 230 -16.57 16.99 -11.44
N CYS A 231 -15.45 17.30 -10.78
CA CYS A 231 -15.17 16.86 -9.42
C CYS A 231 -15.89 17.69 -8.35
N VAL A 232 -16.13 18.99 -8.61
CA VAL A 232 -16.76 19.93 -7.63
C VAL A 232 -18.28 19.87 -7.65
N LYS A 233 -18.89 19.40 -8.75
CA LYS A 233 -20.34 19.19 -8.83
C LYS A 233 -20.63 17.68 -8.83
N PRO A 234 -20.71 17.02 -7.67
CA PRO A 234 -21.15 15.64 -7.64
C PRO A 234 -22.58 15.59 -8.19
N VAL A 235 -22.74 14.92 -9.31
CA VAL A 235 -24.06 14.55 -9.81
C VAL A 235 -24.56 13.42 -8.92
N TRP A 236 -25.21 13.77 -7.82
CA TRP A 236 -25.99 12.81 -7.05
C TRP A 236 -27.31 12.61 -7.81
N PRO A 237 -27.63 11.41 -8.27
CA PRO A 237 -29.02 11.11 -8.59
C PRO A 237 -29.82 11.20 -7.29
N ARG A 238 -30.84 12.02 -7.30
CA ARG A 238 -31.87 12.06 -6.26
C ARG A 238 -32.66 10.76 -6.25
#